data_2be99cdfa864488461f9609c67eb3017
#
_entry.id   2be99cdfa864488461f9609c67eb3017
#
_cell.length_a   1.000
_cell.length_b   1.000
_cell.length_c   1.000
_cell.angle_alpha   90.00
_cell.angle_beta   90.00
_cell.angle_gamma   90.00
#
_symmetry.space_group_name_H-M   'P 1'
#
loop_
_entity.id
_entity.type
_entity.pdbx_description
1 polymer ?
#
loop_
_entity_poly.entity_id
_entity_poly.type
_entity_poly.pdbx_seq_one_letter_code
_entity_poly.pdbx_strand_id
1 'polypeptide(L)'
;MISSIYYNFLGAAPNWYKNTIISFLIVNPIIYILFEAMSLPAGFILGWIILGEFIFTLAMAIKCYPLQPGGLIALESILMGLTNTGQIYYEVEANLKVILLLVFMVAGIYFMKDFLLYIFTKLLINIKNKRLLCLLFVFAAAFLSAFLDALTAVSYTHLTLPTILRV
;
A
#
# COMPACT_ATOMS: atom_id res chain seq x y z
N MET A 1 14.08 23.46 14.63
CA MET A 1 13.78 22.10 15.11
C MET A 1 12.40 21.62 14.61
N ILE A 2 11.31 22.35 14.85
CA ILE A 2 9.95 21.96 14.40
C ILE A 2 9.84 21.88 12.87
N SER A 3 10.42 22.84 12.15
CA SER A 3 10.43 22.80 10.67
C SER A 3 11.19 21.60 10.08
N SER A 4 12.25 21.15 10.74
CA SER A 4 12.99 19.96 10.33
C SER A 4 12.21 18.68 10.58
N ILE A 5 11.48 18.61 11.69
CA ILE A 5 10.60 17.46 12.00
C ILE A 5 9.46 17.40 10.99
N TYR A 6 8.82 18.51 10.68
CA TYR A 6 7.74 18.56 9.68
C TYR A 6 8.24 18.17 8.29
N TYR A 7 9.44 18.61 7.90
CA TYR A 7 10.03 18.27 6.61
C TYR A 7 10.29 16.77 6.49
N ASN A 8 10.80 16.14 7.55
CA ASN A 8 11.08 14.71 7.58
C ASN A 8 9.84 13.84 7.88
N PHE A 9 8.74 14.46 8.34
CA PHE A 9 7.48 13.75 8.59
C PHE A 9 6.90 13.23 7.28
N LEU A 10 6.65 11.93 7.21
CA LEU A 10 6.17 11.22 6.02
C LEU A 10 7.05 11.39 4.75
N GLY A 11 8.34 11.70 4.92
CA GLY A 11 9.31 11.76 3.82
C GLY A 11 8.91 12.73 2.70
N ALA A 12 9.01 12.28 1.44
CA ALA A 12 8.75 13.09 0.24
C ALA A 12 7.25 13.27 -0.10
N ALA A 13 6.34 12.96 0.83
CA ALA A 13 4.90 13.14 0.60
C ALA A 13 4.52 14.62 0.40
N PRO A 14 3.48 14.93 -0.42
CA PRO A 14 2.99 16.29 -0.62
C PRO A 14 2.54 16.94 0.68
N ASN A 15 2.72 18.26 0.81
CA ASN A 15 2.37 19.00 2.04
C ASN A 15 0.88 18.89 2.40
N TRP A 16 -0.02 18.87 1.41
CA TRP A 16 -1.44 18.68 1.68
C TRP A 16 -1.74 17.34 2.35
N TYR A 17 -1.07 16.26 1.92
CA TYR A 17 -1.22 14.93 2.49
C TYR A 17 -0.68 14.87 3.94
N LYS A 18 0.49 15.48 4.18
CA LYS A 18 1.07 15.60 5.53
C LYS A 18 0.11 16.32 6.48
N ASN A 19 -0.46 17.45 6.02
CA ASN A 19 -1.43 18.20 6.80
C ASN A 19 -2.71 17.41 7.08
N THR A 20 -3.19 16.63 6.11
CA THR A 20 -4.36 15.76 6.29
C THR A 20 -4.10 14.69 7.36
N ILE A 21 -2.96 14.02 7.31
CA ILE A 21 -2.61 13.00 8.33
C ILE A 21 -2.44 13.64 9.71
N ILE A 22 -1.79 14.79 9.81
CA ILE A 22 -1.69 15.52 11.08
C ILE A 22 -3.08 15.93 11.60
N SER A 23 -3.96 16.37 10.68
CA SER A 23 -5.34 16.71 11.06
C SER A 23 -6.08 15.50 11.62
N PHE A 24 -5.96 14.33 11.04
CA PHE A 24 -6.56 13.09 11.55
C PHE A 24 -6.07 12.80 12.97
N LEU A 25 -4.75 12.77 13.18
CA LEU A 25 -4.15 12.51 14.49
C LEU A 25 -4.53 13.53 15.58
N ILE A 26 -4.95 14.74 15.23
CA ILE A 26 -5.40 15.75 16.20
C ILE A 26 -6.92 15.68 16.40
N VAL A 27 -7.67 15.45 15.33
CA VAL A 27 -9.14 15.50 15.35
C VAL A 27 -9.73 14.26 16.03
N ASN A 28 -9.14 13.08 15.82
CA ASN A 28 -9.63 11.83 16.39
C ASN A 28 -9.70 11.83 17.93
N PRO A 29 -8.64 12.24 18.68
CA PRO A 29 -8.73 12.36 20.14
C PRO A 29 -9.80 13.35 20.60
N ILE A 30 -9.95 14.45 19.87
CA ILE A 30 -10.96 15.47 20.19
C ILE A 30 -12.36 14.89 20.02
N ILE A 31 -12.61 14.19 18.91
CA ILE A 31 -13.89 13.52 18.66
C ILE A 31 -14.16 12.46 19.72
N TYR A 32 -13.16 11.67 20.10
CA TYR A 32 -13.29 10.64 21.13
C TYR A 32 -13.76 11.24 22.46
N ILE A 33 -13.06 12.26 22.95
CA ILE A 33 -13.39 12.93 24.22
C ILE A 33 -14.77 13.57 24.15
N LEU A 34 -15.11 14.19 23.01
CA LEU A 34 -16.41 14.86 22.83
C LEU A 34 -17.57 13.85 22.88
N PHE A 35 -17.47 12.73 22.18
CA PHE A 35 -18.51 11.72 22.15
C PHE A 35 -18.62 10.96 23.51
N GLU A 36 -17.50 10.75 24.17
CA GLU A 36 -17.51 10.16 25.51
C GLU A 36 -18.21 11.10 26.54
N ALA A 37 -17.94 12.41 26.47
CA ALA A 37 -18.63 13.42 27.30
C ALA A 37 -20.13 13.49 27.00
N MET A 38 -20.57 13.19 25.78
CA MET A 38 -21.98 13.12 25.38
C MET A 38 -22.65 11.77 25.69
N SER A 39 -21.94 10.84 26.32
CA SER A 39 -22.43 9.47 26.63
C SER A 39 -22.83 8.69 25.34
N LEU A 40 -22.24 9.01 24.21
CA LEU A 40 -22.43 8.30 22.95
C LEU A 40 -21.42 7.14 22.85
N PRO A 41 -21.67 6.14 21.99
CA PRO A 41 -20.72 5.04 21.78
C PRO A 41 -19.48 5.51 21.00
N ALA A 42 -18.60 6.27 21.68
CA ALA A 42 -17.43 6.94 21.11
C ALA A 42 -16.53 5.95 20.35
N GLY A 43 -16.27 4.78 20.93
CA GLY A 43 -15.41 3.77 20.31
C GLY A 43 -15.96 3.22 19.00
N PHE A 44 -17.28 3.02 18.88
CA PHE A 44 -17.90 2.55 17.65
C PHE A 44 -17.83 3.61 16.54
N ILE A 45 -18.15 4.85 16.85
CA ILE A 45 -18.14 5.95 15.88
C ILE A 45 -16.72 6.23 15.41
N LEU A 46 -15.77 6.33 16.36
CA LEU A 46 -14.37 6.55 16.05
C LEU A 46 -13.78 5.39 15.24
N GLY A 47 -14.18 4.15 15.51
CA GLY A 47 -13.75 2.98 14.73
C GLY A 47 -14.09 3.10 13.24
N TRP A 48 -15.29 3.61 12.91
CA TRP A 48 -15.68 3.87 11.52
C TRP A 48 -14.89 5.02 10.88
N ILE A 49 -14.59 6.06 11.64
CA ILE A 49 -13.77 7.19 11.15
C ILE A 49 -12.36 6.70 10.84
N ILE A 50 -11.70 6.00 11.76
CA ILE A 50 -10.37 5.44 11.59
C ILE A 50 -10.32 4.46 10.41
N LEU A 51 -11.35 3.64 10.22
CA LEU A 51 -11.46 2.78 9.04
C LEU A 51 -11.47 3.59 7.73
N GLY A 52 -12.25 4.67 7.68
CA GLY A 52 -12.29 5.59 6.54
C GLY A 52 -10.92 6.24 6.27
N GLU A 53 -10.23 6.67 7.30
CA GLU A 53 -8.88 7.24 7.21
C GLU A 53 -7.86 6.22 6.70
N PHE A 54 -7.97 4.99 7.17
CA PHE A 54 -7.12 3.89 6.71
C PHE A 54 -7.35 3.59 5.22
N ILE A 55 -8.62 3.54 4.79
CA ILE A 55 -8.97 3.41 3.35
C ILE A 55 -8.41 4.58 2.55
N PHE A 56 -8.48 5.81 3.07
CA PHE A 56 -7.89 6.98 2.42
C PHE A 56 -6.37 6.85 2.26
N THR A 57 -5.65 6.39 3.30
CA THR A 57 -4.19 6.17 3.19
C THR A 57 -3.85 5.11 2.16
N LEU A 58 -4.63 4.04 2.06
CA LEU A 58 -4.47 3.00 1.05
C LEU A 58 -4.78 3.51 -0.35
N ALA A 59 -5.84 4.31 -0.52
CA ALA A 59 -6.17 4.92 -1.81
C ALA A 59 -5.06 5.86 -2.31
N MET A 60 -4.37 6.54 -1.40
CA MET A 60 -3.23 7.41 -1.72
C MET A 60 -1.91 6.66 -1.91
N ALA A 61 -1.86 5.35 -1.74
CA ALA A 61 -0.66 4.52 -1.86
C ALA A 61 0.03 4.63 -3.23
N ILE A 62 -0.70 4.99 -4.28
CA ILE A 62 -0.15 5.20 -5.63
C ILE A 62 0.79 6.40 -5.68
N LYS A 63 0.54 7.43 -4.87
CA LYS A 63 1.29 8.70 -4.87
C LYS A 63 2.11 8.94 -3.61
N CYS A 64 1.72 8.34 -2.50
CA CYS A 64 2.31 8.53 -1.19
C CYS A 64 2.59 7.19 -0.54
N TYR A 65 3.66 7.10 0.24
CA TYR A 65 4.01 5.85 0.92
C TYR A 65 2.97 5.56 2.04
N PRO A 66 2.18 4.47 1.97
CA PRO A 66 1.05 4.27 2.89
C PRO A 66 1.47 3.68 4.25
N LEU A 67 2.68 3.11 4.36
CA LEU A 67 3.11 2.36 5.54
C LEU A 67 3.24 3.25 6.78
N GLN A 68 3.85 4.43 6.63
CA GLN A 68 4.06 5.35 7.75
C GLN A 68 2.75 5.94 8.29
N PRO A 69 1.87 6.53 7.43
CA PRO A 69 0.60 7.07 7.92
C PRO A 69 -0.35 5.98 8.42
N GLY A 70 -0.41 4.83 7.75
CA GLY A 70 -1.18 3.68 8.24
C GLY A 70 -0.71 3.17 9.60
N GLY A 71 0.61 3.13 9.82
CA GLY A 71 1.20 2.79 11.12
C GLY A 71 0.86 3.80 12.22
N LEU A 72 0.84 5.10 11.91
CA LEU A 72 0.45 6.14 12.86
C LEU A 72 -1.03 6.03 13.26
N ILE A 73 -1.93 5.82 12.31
CA ILE A 73 -3.37 5.61 12.56
C ILE A 73 -3.59 4.33 13.39
N ALA A 74 -2.84 3.26 13.10
CA ALA A 74 -2.90 2.04 13.89
C ALA A 74 -2.42 2.24 15.35
N LEU A 75 -1.33 2.99 15.55
CA LEU A 75 -0.87 3.36 16.88
C LEU A 75 -1.90 4.21 17.64
N GLU A 76 -2.53 5.15 16.95
CA GLU A 76 -3.58 5.98 17.51
C GLU A 76 -4.78 5.14 17.99
N SER A 77 -5.21 4.15 17.19
CA SER A 77 -6.30 3.24 17.57
C SER A 77 -6.00 2.43 18.85
N ILE A 78 -4.73 2.08 19.07
CA ILE A 78 -4.28 1.40 20.30
C ILE A 78 -4.31 2.37 21.49
N LEU A 79 -3.79 3.59 21.30
CA LEU A 79 -3.75 4.61 22.34
C LEU A 79 -5.14 5.02 22.82
N MET A 80 -6.11 5.01 21.91
CA MET A 80 -7.52 5.29 22.20
C MET A 80 -8.29 4.10 22.78
N GLY A 81 -7.64 2.95 22.95
CA GLY A 81 -8.28 1.76 23.52
C GLY A 81 -9.32 1.10 22.61
N LEU A 82 -9.34 1.41 21.31
CA LEU A 82 -10.21 0.75 20.32
C LEU A 82 -9.79 -0.70 20.09
N THR A 83 -8.51 -0.97 20.26
CA THR A 83 -7.94 -2.33 20.19
C THR A 83 -6.84 -2.45 21.24
N ASN A 84 -6.49 -3.68 21.59
CA ASN A 84 -5.38 -3.94 22.51
C ASN A 84 -4.31 -4.80 21.83
N THR A 85 -3.11 -4.77 22.39
CA THR A 85 -1.96 -5.52 21.86
C THR A 85 -2.20 -7.03 21.79
N GLY A 86 -3.00 -7.57 22.69
CA GLY A 86 -3.35 -9.00 22.70
C GLY A 86 -4.25 -9.38 21.52
N GLN A 87 -5.23 -8.54 21.18
CA GLN A 87 -6.07 -8.72 19.99
C GLN A 87 -5.26 -8.64 18.70
N ILE A 88 -4.35 -7.65 18.61
CA ILE A 88 -3.47 -7.51 17.44
C ILE A 88 -2.59 -8.76 17.29
N TYR A 89 -2.00 -9.25 18.38
CA TYR A 89 -1.20 -10.47 18.35
C TYR A 89 -2.02 -11.66 17.85
N TYR A 90 -3.22 -11.85 18.37
CA TYR A 90 -4.12 -12.92 17.95
C TYR A 90 -4.48 -12.85 16.46
N GLU A 91 -4.81 -11.65 15.96
CA GLU A 91 -5.13 -11.44 14.55
C GLU A 91 -3.91 -11.69 13.64
N VAL A 92 -2.74 -11.23 14.04
CA VAL A 92 -1.49 -11.50 13.30
C VAL A 92 -1.18 -13.00 13.27
N GLU A 93 -1.31 -13.70 14.38
CA GLU A 93 -1.07 -15.13 14.46
C GLU A 93 -2.08 -15.93 13.61
N ALA A 94 -3.37 -15.61 13.69
CA ALA A 94 -4.43 -16.25 12.91
C ALA A 94 -4.21 -16.04 11.40
N ASN A 95 -3.73 -14.87 10.98
CA ASN A 95 -3.52 -14.52 9.58
C ASN A 95 -2.05 -14.65 9.12
N LEU A 96 -1.17 -15.22 9.94
CA LEU A 96 0.27 -15.30 9.67
C LEU A 96 0.58 -15.94 8.31
N LYS A 97 -0.17 -16.96 7.90
CA LYS A 97 0.01 -17.64 6.61
C LYS A 97 -0.23 -16.67 5.43
N VAL A 98 -1.24 -15.82 5.54
CA VAL A 98 -1.58 -14.83 4.50
C VAL A 98 -0.54 -13.70 4.48
N ILE A 99 -0.10 -13.24 5.64
CA ILE A 99 0.94 -12.22 5.77
C ILE A 99 2.25 -12.71 5.16
N LEU A 100 2.68 -13.93 5.50
CA LEU A 100 3.89 -14.52 4.92
C LEU A 100 3.77 -14.72 3.41
N LEU A 101 2.61 -15.18 2.92
CA LEU A 101 2.38 -15.30 1.48
C LEU A 101 2.54 -13.95 0.78
N LEU A 102 1.96 -12.88 1.32
CA LEU A 102 2.13 -11.52 0.75
C LEU A 102 3.58 -11.06 0.79
N VAL A 103 4.30 -11.26 1.89
CA VAL A 103 5.71 -10.88 2.01
C VAL A 103 6.58 -11.65 1.01
N PHE A 104 6.40 -12.96 0.91
CA PHE A 104 7.15 -13.79 -0.05
C PHE A 104 6.80 -13.46 -1.49
N MET A 105 5.53 -13.14 -1.77
CA MET A 105 5.10 -12.71 -3.10
C MET A 105 5.78 -11.40 -3.50
N VAL A 106 5.77 -10.38 -2.63
CA VAL A 106 6.44 -9.09 -2.90
C VAL A 106 7.95 -9.26 -3.04
N ALA A 107 8.57 -10.06 -2.19
CA ALA A 107 10.00 -10.39 -2.30
C ALA A 107 10.31 -11.11 -3.61
N GLY A 108 9.50 -12.10 -3.99
CA GLY A 108 9.63 -12.82 -5.26
C GLY A 108 9.56 -11.88 -6.47
N ILE A 109 8.60 -10.94 -6.47
CA ILE A 109 8.48 -9.91 -7.50
C ILE A 109 9.75 -9.07 -7.60
N TYR A 110 10.26 -8.62 -6.46
CA TYR A 110 11.47 -7.79 -6.42
C TYR A 110 12.67 -8.51 -7.02
N PHE A 111 12.88 -9.78 -6.67
CA PHE A 111 13.98 -10.57 -7.22
C PHE A 111 13.80 -10.93 -8.69
N MET A 112 12.56 -11.15 -9.14
CA MET A 112 12.28 -11.50 -10.53
C MET A 112 12.24 -10.29 -11.47
N LYS A 113 12.22 -9.07 -10.95
CA LYS A 113 12.11 -7.84 -11.75
C LYS A 113 13.14 -7.76 -12.87
N ASP A 114 14.41 -7.96 -12.55
CA ASP A 114 15.51 -7.85 -13.53
C ASP A 114 15.47 -8.99 -14.56
N PHE A 115 15.07 -10.17 -14.13
CA PHE A 115 14.88 -11.32 -15.00
C PHE A 115 13.74 -11.08 -16.01
N LEU A 116 12.60 -10.56 -15.54
CA LEU A 116 11.47 -10.21 -16.40
C LEU A 116 11.83 -9.09 -17.39
N LEU A 117 12.52 -8.06 -16.93
CA LEU A 117 13.03 -6.98 -17.77
C LEU A 117 13.94 -7.54 -18.89
N TYR A 118 14.84 -8.44 -18.56
CA TYR A 118 15.71 -9.10 -19.54
C TYR A 118 14.91 -9.89 -20.59
N ILE A 119 13.94 -10.72 -20.16
CA ILE A 119 13.10 -11.51 -21.07
C ILE A 119 12.30 -10.59 -22.00
N PHE A 120 11.60 -9.60 -21.48
CA PHE A 120 10.77 -8.71 -22.27
C PHE A 120 11.61 -7.85 -23.22
N THR A 121 12.75 -7.35 -22.79
CA THR A 121 13.66 -6.58 -23.63
C THR A 121 14.18 -7.44 -24.79
N LYS A 122 14.58 -8.68 -24.52
CA LYS A 122 15.06 -9.61 -25.55
C LYS A 122 13.96 -9.99 -26.54
N LEU A 123 12.72 -10.16 -26.08
CA LEU A 123 11.56 -10.39 -26.96
C LEU A 123 11.29 -9.18 -27.88
N LEU A 124 11.34 -7.97 -27.33
CA LEU A 124 11.09 -6.73 -28.09
C LEU A 124 12.16 -6.45 -29.15
N ILE A 125 13.44 -6.70 -28.84
CA ILE A 125 14.55 -6.40 -29.75
C ILE A 125 14.64 -7.42 -30.88
N ASN A 126 14.41 -8.72 -30.62
CA ASN A 126 14.63 -9.78 -31.57
C ASN A 126 13.47 -10.00 -32.55
N ILE A 127 12.26 -9.52 -32.25
CA ILE A 127 11.05 -9.83 -33.02
C ILE A 127 10.57 -8.59 -33.76
N LYS A 128 10.82 -8.53 -35.04
CA LYS A 128 10.37 -7.44 -35.95
C LYS A 128 8.90 -7.58 -36.39
N ASN A 129 8.33 -8.78 -36.28
CA ASN A 129 6.97 -9.04 -36.74
C ASN A 129 5.96 -8.74 -35.61
N LYS A 130 5.10 -7.71 -35.80
CA LYS A 130 4.13 -7.23 -34.82
C LYS A 130 3.15 -8.31 -34.36
N ARG A 131 2.70 -9.22 -35.26
CA ARG A 131 1.76 -10.30 -34.91
C ARG A 131 2.43 -11.36 -34.02
N LEU A 132 3.66 -11.74 -34.35
CA LEU A 132 4.43 -12.70 -33.58
C LEU A 132 4.80 -12.13 -32.22
N LEU A 133 5.15 -10.84 -32.16
CA LEU A 133 5.45 -10.14 -30.92
C LEU A 133 4.24 -10.15 -29.97
N CYS A 134 3.04 -9.82 -30.48
CA CYS A 134 1.81 -9.82 -29.69
C CYS A 134 1.50 -11.24 -29.17
N LEU A 135 1.62 -12.27 -30.01
CA LEU A 135 1.37 -13.66 -29.61
C LEU A 135 2.34 -14.12 -28.52
N LEU A 136 3.63 -13.82 -28.66
CA LEU A 136 4.65 -14.15 -27.66
C LEU A 136 4.47 -13.38 -26.35
N PHE A 137 4.02 -12.12 -26.44
CA PHE A 137 3.71 -11.32 -25.23
C PHE A 137 2.53 -11.91 -24.47
N VAL A 138 1.46 -12.30 -25.17
CA VAL A 138 0.29 -12.97 -24.57
C VAL A 138 0.69 -14.32 -23.96
N PHE A 139 1.50 -15.09 -24.68
CA PHE A 139 1.99 -16.39 -24.18
C PHE A 139 2.88 -16.22 -22.94
N ALA A 140 3.81 -15.27 -22.95
CA ALA A 140 4.65 -14.96 -21.79
C ALA A 140 3.82 -14.48 -20.60
N ALA A 141 2.84 -13.61 -20.84
CA ALA A 141 1.93 -13.13 -19.80
C ALA A 141 1.07 -14.26 -19.21
N ALA A 142 0.54 -15.15 -20.05
CA ALA A 142 -0.23 -16.31 -19.60
C ALA A 142 0.63 -17.30 -18.78
N PHE A 143 1.86 -17.55 -19.24
CA PHE A 143 2.81 -18.39 -18.52
C PHE A 143 3.18 -17.78 -17.15
N LEU A 144 3.51 -16.49 -17.13
CA LEU A 144 3.84 -15.78 -15.91
C LEU A 144 2.64 -15.68 -14.95
N SER A 145 1.43 -15.52 -15.46
CA SER A 145 0.20 -15.49 -14.67
C SER A 145 -0.08 -16.80 -13.93
N ALA A 146 0.45 -17.93 -14.41
CA ALA A 146 0.35 -19.20 -13.71
C ALA A 146 1.22 -19.25 -12.42
N PHE A 147 2.28 -18.44 -12.36
CA PHE A 147 3.22 -18.36 -11.23
C PHE A 147 3.09 -17.09 -10.41
N LEU A 148 2.48 -16.06 -10.99
CA LEU A 148 2.34 -14.73 -10.39
C LEU A 148 0.87 -14.42 -10.21
N ASP A 149 0.49 -13.98 -9.02
CA ASP A 149 -0.87 -13.55 -8.75
C ASP A 149 -1.26 -12.35 -9.65
N ALA A 150 -2.54 -12.21 -9.94
CA ALA A 150 -3.09 -11.19 -10.85
C ALA A 150 -2.67 -9.76 -10.47
N LEU A 151 -2.56 -9.44 -9.18
CA LEU A 151 -2.07 -8.15 -8.67
C LEU A 151 -0.62 -7.85 -9.10
N THR A 152 0.21 -8.87 -9.16
CA THR A 152 1.59 -8.77 -9.58
C THR A 152 1.71 -8.47 -11.07
N ALA A 153 0.93 -9.16 -11.90
CA ALA A 153 0.91 -8.95 -13.35
C ALA A 153 0.44 -7.53 -13.70
N VAL A 154 -0.58 -7.02 -13.02
CA VAL A 154 -1.09 -5.65 -13.19
C VAL A 154 -0.06 -4.60 -12.77
N SER A 155 0.61 -4.78 -11.64
CA SER A 155 1.67 -3.87 -11.17
C SER A 155 2.81 -3.75 -12.17
N TYR A 156 3.22 -4.86 -12.80
CA TYR A 156 4.30 -4.84 -13.80
C TYR A 156 3.88 -4.20 -15.11
N THR A 157 2.68 -4.45 -15.61
CA THR A 157 2.19 -3.81 -16.82
C THR A 157 2.09 -2.30 -16.67
N HIS A 158 1.67 -1.80 -15.50
CA HIS A 158 1.61 -0.35 -15.23
C HIS A 158 2.98 0.29 -14.97
N LEU A 159 3.96 -0.44 -14.44
CA LEU A 159 5.31 0.07 -14.18
C LEU A 159 6.21 0.03 -15.41
N THR A 160 6.05 -0.96 -16.29
CA THR A 160 6.94 -1.16 -17.46
C THR A 160 6.45 -0.43 -18.71
N LEU A 161 5.15 -0.28 -18.92
CA LEU A 161 4.59 0.43 -20.07
C LEU A 161 5.05 1.90 -20.19
N PRO A 162 5.02 2.73 -19.12
CA PRO A 162 5.46 4.12 -19.24
C PRO A 162 6.97 4.27 -19.40
N THR A 163 7.77 3.29 -18.99
CA THR A 163 9.23 3.32 -19.17
C THR A 163 9.64 2.97 -20.61
N ILE A 164 8.88 2.12 -21.29
CA ILE A 164 9.14 1.70 -22.67
C ILE A 164 8.67 2.76 -23.68
N LEU A 165 7.64 3.54 -23.35
CA LEU A 165 7.13 4.62 -24.20
C LEU A 165 7.92 5.94 -24.09
N ARG A 166 8.93 6.00 -23.23
CA ARG A 166 9.80 7.17 -23.01
C ARG A 166 11.16 7.07 -23.71
N VAL A 167 11.38 6.08 -24.54
CA VAL A 167 12.59 5.94 -25.40
C VAL A 167 12.28 6.34 -26.83
#